data_ce30fcfc2ba7d1de4f0ebffd06fda51a
#
_entry.id   ce30fcfc2ba7d1de4f0ebffd06fda51a
#
_cell.length_a   1.000
_cell.length_b   1.000
_cell.length_c   1.000
_cell.angle_alpha   90.00
_cell.angle_beta   90.00
_cell.angle_gamma   90.00
#
_symmetry.space_group_name_H-M   'P 1'
#
loop_
_entity.id
_entity.type
_entity.pdbx_description
1 polymer ?
#
loop_
_entity_poly.entity_id
_entity_poly.type
_entity_poly.pdbx_seq_one_letter_code
_entity_poly.pdbx_strand_id
1 'polypeptide(L)'
;MQYSAVKTLADGSIQAGTAAIPEGYFFDPSLRPGIIGTQDYWDEMVYHWHSRGRQLSIHCNGVGAIETIVTAVERAQARCPRKDARHLIIHCQMATDEHVRRMKEAGILPSFYGLPVWNWGDRHRDIFLGPDRAKRISPLRSALKRGIPFSNHNDTFVTPIDPLLSVWSAVNRRTSGGRILGENQTIPVMDALRSVTSWAAYQACEERIKGRLEPGKLADFVILEANPLTVAKETIKDIRISATIVGDEVVYGSLD
;
A
#
# COMPACT_ATOMS: atom_id res chain seq x y z
N MET A 1 15.47 17.01 11.26
CA MET A 1 15.17 15.80 10.47
C MET A 1 14.26 14.92 11.32
N GLN A 2 13.03 14.65 10.87
CA GLN A 2 12.06 13.82 11.59
C GLN A 2 12.10 12.43 11.01
N TYR A 3 12.47 11.42 11.81
CA TYR A 3 12.39 10.02 11.40
C TYR A 3 10.96 9.55 11.60
N SER A 4 10.24 9.30 10.51
CA SER A 4 8.83 8.89 10.57
C SER A 4 8.67 7.44 11.03
N ALA A 5 9.51 6.51 10.58
CA ALA A 5 9.38 5.09 10.89
C ALA A 5 10.73 4.34 10.84
N VAL A 6 10.80 3.21 11.55
CA VAL A 6 11.88 2.22 11.41
C VAL A 6 11.52 1.27 10.29
N LYS A 7 12.32 1.23 9.20
CA LYS A 7 12.09 0.38 8.03
C LYS A 7 12.85 -0.94 8.14
N THR A 8 12.14 -2.04 7.84
CA THR A 8 12.72 -3.39 7.75
C THR A 8 11.97 -4.25 6.73
N LEU A 9 12.44 -5.48 6.48
CA LEU A 9 11.89 -6.41 5.49
C LEU A 9 11.67 -7.78 6.12
N ALA A 10 10.46 -8.34 5.91
CA ALA A 10 10.10 -9.68 6.39
C ALA A 10 10.17 -10.76 5.29
N ASP A 11 10.08 -10.37 4.02
CA ASP A 11 10.25 -11.25 2.87
C ASP A 11 10.78 -10.50 1.65
N GLY A 12 10.79 -11.14 0.50
CA GLY A 12 11.16 -10.55 -0.78
C GLY A 12 9.95 -10.18 -1.65
N SER A 13 10.05 -10.32 -2.98
CA SER A 13 9.00 -9.97 -3.94
C SER A 13 8.40 -11.18 -4.64
N ILE A 14 7.13 -11.04 -5.07
CA ILE A 14 6.43 -12.09 -5.83
C ILE A 14 7.17 -12.36 -7.14
N GLN A 15 7.58 -11.30 -7.85
CA GLN A 15 8.22 -11.37 -9.16
C GLN A 15 9.62 -12.00 -9.13
N ALA A 16 10.34 -11.88 -8.01
CA ALA A 16 11.65 -12.50 -7.83
C ALA A 16 11.56 -13.94 -7.28
N GLY A 17 10.35 -14.45 -7.02
CA GLY A 17 10.21 -15.77 -6.43
C GLY A 17 10.65 -15.85 -4.97
N THR A 18 10.66 -14.74 -4.24
CA THR A 18 11.21 -14.62 -2.87
C THR A 18 10.20 -14.12 -1.83
N ALA A 19 8.95 -13.88 -2.22
CA ALA A 19 7.87 -13.61 -1.28
C ALA A 19 7.51 -14.89 -0.49
N ALA A 20 7.22 -14.75 0.80
CA ALA A 20 6.88 -15.86 1.68
C ALA A 20 5.47 -16.41 1.38
N ILE A 21 5.41 -17.42 0.52
CA ILE A 21 4.16 -18.08 0.07
C ILE A 21 4.20 -19.54 0.52
N PRO A 22 3.65 -19.90 1.68
CA PRO A 22 3.72 -21.29 2.22
C PRO A 22 3.13 -22.35 1.30
N GLU A 23 2.11 -22.00 0.51
CA GLU A 23 1.48 -22.89 -0.48
C GLU A 23 2.34 -23.10 -1.73
N GLY A 24 3.41 -22.35 -1.87
CA GLY A 24 4.29 -22.34 -3.04
C GLY A 24 3.78 -21.46 -4.18
N TYR A 25 4.65 -21.23 -5.15
CA TYR A 25 4.35 -20.49 -6.36
C TYR A 25 3.51 -21.35 -7.33
N PHE A 26 2.74 -20.71 -8.20
CA PHE A 26 1.88 -21.41 -9.16
C PHE A 26 2.70 -22.15 -10.22
N PHE A 27 3.79 -21.54 -10.71
CA PHE A 27 4.68 -22.16 -11.69
C PHE A 27 5.56 -23.28 -11.09
N ASP A 28 5.81 -23.24 -9.79
CA ASP A 28 6.55 -24.25 -9.03
C ASP A 28 6.02 -24.34 -7.59
N PRO A 29 5.09 -25.23 -7.30
CA PRO A 29 4.55 -25.43 -5.95
C PRO A 29 5.57 -25.88 -4.90
N SER A 30 6.76 -26.35 -5.31
CA SER A 30 7.85 -26.70 -4.39
C SER A 30 8.65 -25.45 -3.95
N LEU A 31 8.61 -24.37 -4.71
CA LEU A 31 9.25 -23.11 -4.37
C LEU A 31 8.44 -22.40 -3.29
N ARG A 32 8.90 -22.53 -2.04
CA ARG A 32 8.26 -21.99 -0.83
C ARG A 32 9.24 -21.17 0.00
N PRO A 33 9.61 -19.96 -0.46
CA PRO A 33 10.48 -19.10 0.33
C PRO A 33 9.88 -18.83 1.70
N GLY A 34 10.73 -18.87 2.73
CA GLY A 34 10.34 -18.51 4.09
C GLY A 34 10.38 -17.00 4.32
N ILE A 35 10.02 -16.62 5.52
CA ILE A 35 10.24 -15.26 6.02
C ILE A 35 11.72 -15.06 6.37
N ILE A 36 12.16 -13.81 6.39
CA ILE A 36 13.46 -13.41 6.92
C ILE A 36 13.36 -13.45 8.45
N GLY A 37 14.15 -14.31 9.10
CA GLY A 37 14.08 -14.53 10.55
C GLY A 37 12.96 -15.49 10.98
N THR A 38 12.77 -15.59 12.30
CA THR A 38 11.76 -16.45 12.94
C THR A 38 10.61 -15.62 13.53
N GLN A 39 9.52 -16.26 13.95
CA GLN A 39 8.46 -15.56 14.67
C GLN A 39 9.00 -14.89 15.94
N ASP A 40 9.84 -15.58 16.72
CA ASP A 40 10.40 -15.03 17.96
C ASP A 40 11.29 -13.81 17.70
N TYR A 41 12.09 -13.83 16.61
CA TYR A 41 12.86 -12.65 16.18
C TYR A 41 11.92 -11.47 15.92
N TRP A 42 10.82 -11.69 15.21
CA TRP A 42 9.87 -10.61 14.88
C TRP A 42 9.09 -10.12 16.09
N ASP A 43 8.73 -11.01 17.00
CA ASP A 43 8.06 -10.65 18.26
C ASP A 43 8.93 -9.70 19.11
N GLU A 44 10.21 -10.03 19.26
CA GLU A 44 11.14 -9.19 20.02
C GLU A 44 11.51 -7.88 19.28
N MET A 45 11.72 -7.92 17.98
CA MET A 45 12.06 -6.75 17.17
C MET A 45 10.89 -5.76 17.13
N VAL A 46 9.66 -6.25 16.88
CA VAL A 46 8.46 -5.41 16.88
C VAL A 46 8.22 -4.84 18.27
N TYR A 47 8.30 -5.67 19.33
CA TYR A 47 8.13 -5.20 20.71
C TYR A 47 9.19 -4.15 21.10
N HIS A 48 10.44 -4.34 20.70
CA HIS A 48 11.53 -3.42 20.98
C HIS A 48 11.22 -1.99 20.52
N TRP A 49 10.77 -1.83 19.27
CA TRP A 49 10.46 -0.50 18.72
C TRP A 49 9.10 0.02 19.15
N HIS A 50 8.11 -0.87 19.23
CA HIS A 50 6.77 -0.55 19.68
C HIS A 50 6.78 0.03 21.09
N SER A 51 7.43 -0.62 22.05
CA SER A 51 7.51 -0.16 23.46
C SER A 51 8.25 1.18 23.62
N ARG A 52 9.10 1.56 22.66
CA ARG A 52 9.81 2.84 22.59
C ARG A 52 9.04 3.94 21.86
N GLY A 53 7.78 3.71 21.55
CA GLY A 53 6.95 4.72 20.87
C GLY A 53 7.23 4.86 19.38
N ARG A 54 8.07 4.02 18.76
CA ARG A 54 8.43 4.14 17.35
C ARG A 54 7.40 3.48 16.45
N GLN A 55 7.15 4.10 15.31
CA GLN A 55 6.41 3.48 14.21
C GLN A 55 7.32 2.51 13.45
N LEU A 56 6.78 1.39 13.02
CA LEU A 56 7.44 0.42 12.15
C LEU A 56 6.86 0.50 10.74
N SER A 57 7.70 0.29 9.74
CA SER A 57 7.35 0.22 8.32
C SER A 57 7.97 -1.05 7.76
N ILE A 58 7.21 -2.14 7.70
CA ILE A 58 7.72 -3.49 7.44
C ILE A 58 7.28 -3.96 6.07
N HIS A 59 8.23 -4.27 5.20
CA HIS A 59 7.99 -4.86 3.89
C HIS A 59 7.46 -6.29 4.04
N CYS A 60 6.25 -6.55 3.51
CA CYS A 60 5.64 -7.87 3.47
C CYS A 60 4.80 -8.02 2.20
N ASN A 61 5.22 -8.90 1.31
CA ASN A 61 4.48 -9.23 0.09
C ASN A 61 3.66 -10.51 0.23
N GLY A 62 4.29 -11.58 0.69
CA GLY A 62 3.68 -12.89 0.81
C GLY A 62 2.77 -13.03 2.02
N VAL A 63 1.84 -13.97 1.93
CA VAL A 63 0.87 -14.29 2.99
C VAL A 63 1.57 -14.68 4.30
N GLY A 64 2.69 -15.42 4.22
CA GLY A 64 3.45 -15.86 5.40
C GLY A 64 4.12 -14.70 6.14
N ALA A 65 4.72 -13.75 5.41
CA ALA A 65 5.31 -12.55 6.02
C ALA A 65 4.25 -11.67 6.68
N ILE A 66 3.11 -11.46 6.01
CA ILE A 66 1.99 -10.69 6.55
C ILE A 66 1.46 -11.32 7.83
N GLU A 67 1.25 -12.65 7.85
CA GLU A 67 0.81 -13.39 9.04
C GLU A 67 1.77 -13.19 10.21
N THR A 68 3.08 -13.38 9.98
CA THR A 68 4.10 -13.23 11.01
C THR A 68 4.11 -11.84 11.62
N ILE A 69 4.04 -10.79 10.78
CA ILE A 69 4.10 -9.40 11.27
C ILE A 69 2.81 -8.97 11.95
N VAL A 70 1.65 -9.38 11.44
CA VAL A 70 0.36 -9.12 12.12
C VAL A 70 0.40 -9.73 13.52
N THR A 71 0.82 -11.01 13.64
CA THR A 71 0.97 -11.71 14.92
C THR A 71 1.94 -11.01 15.87
N ALA A 72 3.11 -10.57 15.38
CA ALA A 72 4.09 -9.87 16.20
C ALA A 72 3.55 -8.52 16.74
N VAL A 73 2.80 -7.77 15.92
CA VAL A 73 2.18 -6.50 16.36
C VAL A 73 1.07 -6.77 17.36
N GLU A 74 0.23 -7.78 17.18
CA GLU A 74 -0.81 -8.17 18.15
C GLU A 74 -0.20 -8.51 19.53
N ARG A 75 0.89 -9.29 19.54
CA ARG A 75 1.63 -9.64 20.75
C ARG A 75 2.27 -8.40 21.41
N ALA A 76 2.84 -7.50 20.61
CA ALA A 76 3.36 -6.23 21.12
C ALA A 76 2.28 -5.33 21.71
N GLN A 77 1.11 -5.23 21.06
CA GLN A 77 -0.04 -4.50 21.57
C GLN A 77 -0.59 -5.11 22.86
N ALA A 78 -0.60 -6.44 23.00
CA ALA A 78 -1.02 -7.11 24.23
C ALA A 78 -0.05 -6.81 25.40
N ARG A 79 1.26 -6.74 25.14
CA ARG A 79 2.30 -6.45 26.16
C ARG A 79 2.38 -4.96 26.52
N CYS A 80 2.16 -4.07 25.55
CA CYS A 80 2.28 -2.61 25.70
C CYS A 80 1.23 -1.90 24.83
N PRO A 81 -0.01 -1.71 25.29
CA PRO A 81 -1.08 -1.14 24.47
C PRO A 81 -0.78 0.30 24.01
N ARG A 82 -0.86 0.55 22.70
CA ARG A 82 -0.73 1.86 22.07
C ARG A 82 -1.89 2.13 21.14
N LYS A 83 -2.72 3.14 21.43
CA LYS A 83 -3.93 3.46 20.65
C LYS A 83 -3.65 3.91 19.23
N ASP A 84 -2.51 4.54 18.97
CA ASP A 84 -2.19 5.19 17.68
C ASP A 84 -0.73 4.87 17.27
N ALA A 85 -0.40 3.58 17.24
CA ALA A 85 0.94 3.11 16.87
C ALA A 85 1.22 3.25 15.36
N ARG A 86 0.17 3.10 14.53
CA ARG A 86 0.20 3.22 13.07
C ARG A 86 1.33 2.43 12.42
N HIS A 87 1.63 1.22 12.89
CA HIS A 87 2.61 0.37 12.21
C HIS A 87 2.15 0.07 10.78
N LEU A 88 3.10 0.08 9.83
CA LEU A 88 2.80 -0.11 8.41
C LEU A 88 3.24 -1.49 7.93
N ILE A 89 2.36 -2.17 7.22
CA ILE A 89 2.72 -3.29 6.34
C ILE A 89 2.84 -2.74 4.92
N ILE A 90 4.07 -2.70 4.41
CA ILE A 90 4.39 -2.17 3.08
C ILE A 90 4.18 -3.25 2.04
N HIS A 91 3.67 -2.86 0.89
CA HIS A 91 3.19 -3.65 -0.25
C HIS A 91 1.91 -4.42 0.07
N CYS A 92 1.87 -5.21 1.13
CA CYS A 92 0.67 -5.88 1.62
C CYS A 92 -0.10 -6.63 0.51
N GLN A 93 0.64 -7.18 -0.50
CA GLN A 93 0.04 -7.66 -1.75
C GLN A 93 -0.86 -8.86 -1.53
N MET A 94 -0.44 -9.84 -0.72
CA MET A 94 -1.17 -11.09 -0.52
C MET A 94 -1.98 -11.15 0.78
N ALA A 95 -2.39 -10.00 1.34
CA ALA A 95 -3.21 -9.98 2.54
C ALA A 95 -4.57 -10.66 2.31
N THR A 96 -4.96 -11.54 3.22
CA THR A 96 -6.28 -12.17 3.26
C THR A 96 -7.32 -11.26 3.94
N ASP A 97 -8.61 -11.58 3.84
CA ASP A 97 -9.64 -10.84 4.57
C ASP A 97 -9.48 -10.98 6.10
N GLU A 98 -8.95 -12.10 6.56
CA GLU A 98 -8.60 -12.31 7.96
C GLU A 98 -7.43 -11.42 8.41
N HIS A 99 -6.37 -11.32 7.59
CA HIS A 99 -5.30 -10.37 7.86
C HIS A 99 -5.82 -8.94 7.97
N VAL A 100 -6.68 -8.51 7.02
CA VAL A 100 -7.26 -7.15 7.03
C VAL A 100 -8.13 -6.93 8.28
N ARG A 101 -8.87 -7.95 8.75
CA ARG A 101 -9.63 -7.87 10.00
C ARG A 101 -8.69 -7.64 11.21
N ARG A 102 -7.68 -8.47 11.35
CA ARG A 102 -6.69 -8.39 12.44
C ARG A 102 -5.89 -7.09 12.41
N MET A 103 -5.51 -6.62 11.21
CA MET A 103 -4.88 -5.29 11.05
C MET A 103 -5.75 -4.18 11.64
N LYS A 104 -7.08 -4.20 11.38
CA LYS A 104 -8.00 -3.21 11.96
C LYS A 104 -7.97 -3.24 13.48
N GLU A 105 -8.00 -4.42 14.08
CA GLU A 105 -8.02 -4.61 15.53
C GLU A 105 -6.70 -4.22 16.19
N ALA A 106 -5.58 -4.57 15.55
CA ALA A 106 -4.24 -4.24 16.03
C ALA A 106 -3.78 -2.80 15.72
N GLY A 107 -4.56 -2.01 14.97
CA GLY A 107 -4.19 -0.65 14.57
C GLY A 107 -3.06 -0.60 13.53
N ILE A 108 -2.93 -1.65 12.71
CA ILE A 108 -1.97 -1.74 11.61
C ILE A 108 -2.57 -1.08 10.35
N LEU A 109 -1.77 -0.32 9.64
CA LEU A 109 -2.16 0.35 8.40
C LEU A 109 -1.44 -0.28 7.20
N PRO A 110 -2.16 -0.77 6.18
CA PRO A 110 -1.51 -1.24 4.95
C PRO A 110 -1.07 -0.05 4.08
N SER A 111 0.15 -0.11 3.57
CA SER A 111 0.61 0.73 2.47
C SER A 111 0.66 -0.17 1.24
N PHE A 112 -0.39 -0.13 0.44
CA PHE A 112 -0.51 -1.06 -0.69
C PHE A 112 0.37 -0.66 -1.86
N TYR A 113 0.87 -1.67 -2.56
CA TYR A 113 1.46 -1.53 -3.87
C TYR A 113 0.43 -1.98 -4.92
N GLY A 114 -0.37 -1.03 -5.42
CA GLY A 114 -1.49 -1.32 -6.34
C GLY A 114 -1.09 -1.42 -7.80
N LEU A 115 0.01 -0.78 -8.22
CA LEU A 115 0.52 -0.80 -9.60
C LEU A 115 0.92 -2.17 -10.15
N PRO A 116 1.33 -3.18 -9.36
CA PRO A 116 1.52 -4.54 -9.86
C PRO A 116 0.34 -5.13 -10.61
N VAL A 117 -0.89 -4.68 -10.34
CA VAL A 117 -2.06 -5.07 -11.15
C VAL A 117 -1.87 -4.65 -12.61
N TRP A 118 -1.43 -3.44 -12.86
CA TRP A 118 -1.12 -2.95 -14.21
C TRP A 118 0.15 -3.59 -14.78
N ASN A 119 1.28 -3.48 -14.08
CA ASN A 119 2.58 -3.85 -14.64
C ASN A 119 2.80 -5.35 -14.78
N TRP A 120 2.30 -6.15 -13.83
CA TRP A 120 2.57 -7.59 -13.76
C TRP A 120 1.32 -8.45 -13.55
N GLY A 121 0.11 -7.86 -13.62
CA GLY A 121 -1.13 -8.56 -13.33
C GLY A 121 -1.33 -9.84 -14.14
N ASP A 122 -1.01 -9.82 -15.43
CA ASP A 122 -1.06 -11.00 -16.27
C ASP A 122 -0.05 -12.07 -15.83
N ARG A 123 1.18 -11.69 -15.51
CA ARG A 123 2.21 -12.61 -14.99
C ARG A 123 1.84 -13.12 -13.59
N HIS A 124 1.29 -12.28 -12.72
CA HIS A 124 0.78 -12.73 -11.42
C HIS A 124 -0.27 -13.83 -11.60
N ARG A 125 -1.19 -13.64 -12.54
CA ARG A 125 -2.26 -14.60 -12.84
C ARG A 125 -1.75 -15.88 -13.51
N ASP A 126 -0.90 -15.75 -14.53
CA ASP A 126 -0.57 -16.86 -15.41
C ASP A 126 0.70 -17.60 -14.97
N ILE A 127 1.58 -16.97 -14.15
CA ILE A 127 2.88 -17.54 -13.75
C ILE A 127 3.01 -17.67 -12.23
N PHE A 128 2.94 -16.55 -11.48
CA PHE A 128 3.41 -16.54 -10.10
C PHE A 128 2.39 -17.08 -9.10
N LEU A 129 1.12 -16.64 -9.19
CA LEU A 129 0.12 -16.88 -8.15
C LEU A 129 -1.02 -17.79 -8.60
N GLY A 130 -1.25 -17.90 -9.93
CA GLY A 130 -2.43 -18.53 -10.49
C GLY A 130 -3.67 -17.61 -10.43
N PRO A 131 -4.75 -17.99 -11.18
CA PRO A 131 -5.90 -17.11 -11.37
C PRO A 131 -6.62 -16.74 -10.07
N ASP A 132 -6.69 -17.65 -9.09
CA ASP A 132 -7.47 -17.41 -7.88
C ASP A 132 -6.76 -16.52 -6.88
N ARG A 133 -5.46 -16.72 -6.63
CA ARG A 133 -4.70 -15.87 -5.72
C ARG A 133 -4.47 -14.48 -6.30
N ALA A 134 -4.21 -14.40 -7.62
CA ALA A 134 -3.94 -13.13 -8.30
C ALA A 134 -5.14 -12.15 -8.28
N LYS A 135 -6.38 -12.62 -8.26
CA LYS A 135 -7.58 -11.77 -8.11
C LYS A 135 -7.55 -10.91 -6.84
N ARG A 136 -6.83 -11.36 -5.82
CA ARG A 136 -6.84 -10.72 -4.51
C ARG A 136 -5.65 -9.85 -4.20
N ILE A 137 -4.64 -9.79 -5.07
CA ILE A 137 -3.45 -8.97 -4.79
C ILE A 137 -3.86 -7.52 -4.51
N SER A 138 -3.19 -6.92 -3.52
CA SER A 138 -3.47 -5.56 -3.06
C SER A 138 -4.97 -5.36 -2.77
N PRO A 139 -5.50 -5.90 -1.65
CA PRO A 139 -6.94 -5.96 -1.38
C PRO A 139 -7.49 -4.63 -0.85
N LEU A 140 -7.46 -3.59 -1.69
CA LEU A 140 -7.86 -2.21 -1.38
C LEU A 140 -9.31 -2.13 -0.88
N ARG A 141 -10.23 -2.81 -1.57
CA ARG A 141 -11.65 -2.81 -1.19
C ARG A 141 -11.91 -3.48 0.16
N SER A 142 -11.14 -4.53 0.47
CA SER A 142 -11.24 -5.20 1.76
C SER A 142 -10.85 -4.28 2.91
N ALA A 143 -9.76 -3.49 2.75
CA ALA A 143 -9.35 -2.48 3.73
C ALA A 143 -10.38 -1.34 3.83
N LEU A 144 -10.87 -0.84 2.69
CA LEU A 144 -11.89 0.21 2.64
C LEU A 144 -13.18 -0.18 3.38
N LYS A 145 -13.70 -1.40 3.13
CA LYS A 145 -14.91 -1.92 3.80
C LYS A 145 -14.77 -2.00 5.32
N ARG A 146 -13.54 -2.15 5.83
CA ARG A 146 -13.26 -2.17 7.27
C ARG A 146 -12.92 -0.79 7.85
N GLY A 147 -12.98 0.25 7.03
CA GLY A 147 -12.65 1.61 7.46
C GLY A 147 -11.19 1.76 7.90
N ILE A 148 -10.26 1.03 7.25
CA ILE A 148 -8.82 1.19 7.47
C ILE A 148 -8.32 2.21 6.47
N PRO A 149 -7.75 3.34 6.90
CA PRO A 149 -7.04 4.24 5.98
C PRO A 149 -5.76 3.55 5.47
N PHE A 150 -5.50 3.65 4.17
CA PHE A 150 -4.34 3.04 3.54
C PHE A 150 -3.69 3.99 2.54
N SER A 151 -2.40 3.82 2.29
CA SER A 151 -1.76 4.46 1.13
C SER A 151 -1.64 3.50 -0.05
N ASN A 152 -1.51 4.06 -1.25
CA ASN A 152 -1.23 3.34 -2.47
C ASN A 152 0.02 3.94 -3.12
N HIS A 153 1.17 3.26 -2.95
CA HIS A 153 2.47 3.76 -3.37
C HIS A 153 2.92 3.19 -4.73
N ASN A 154 3.91 3.86 -5.33
CA ASN A 154 4.50 3.49 -6.63
C ASN A 154 5.70 2.56 -6.51
N ASP A 155 6.37 2.51 -5.36
CA ASP A 155 7.60 1.73 -5.15
C ASP A 155 8.72 2.11 -6.14
N THR A 156 8.95 3.41 -6.27
CA THR A 156 10.00 3.96 -7.15
C THR A 156 11.38 3.50 -6.62
N PHE A 157 12.21 2.92 -7.45
CA PHE A 157 12.34 2.87 -8.90
C PHE A 157 11.78 1.58 -9.56
N VAL A 158 11.04 0.77 -8.82
CA VAL A 158 10.43 -0.46 -9.37
C VAL A 158 9.36 -0.10 -10.40
N THR A 159 8.56 0.93 -10.11
CA THR A 159 7.67 1.56 -11.09
C THR A 159 7.88 3.08 -11.12
N PRO A 160 7.52 3.77 -12.21
CA PRO A 160 7.61 5.24 -12.29
C PRO A 160 6.80 5.93 -11.19
N ILE A 161 7.22 7.13 -10.81
CA ILE A 161 6.42 8.00 -9.93
C ILE A 161 5.24 8.54 -10.75
N ASP A 162 4.09 7.91 -10.59
CA ASP A 162 2.86 8.32 -11.25
C ASP A 162 1.65 8.07 -10.33
N PRO A 163 1.29 9.05 -9.49
CA PRO A 163 0.13 8.94 -8.59
C PRO A 163 -1.21 8.79 -9.33
N LEU A 164 -1.38 9.40 -10.51
CA LEU A 164 -2.62 9.25 -11.27
C LEU A 164 -2.77 7.84 -11.86
N LEU A 165 -1.67 7.22 -12.29
CA LEU A 165 -1.66 5.81 -12.69
C LEU A 165 -1.99 4.90 -11.50
N SER A 166 -1.49 5.21 -10.29
CA SER A 166 -1.85 4.48 -9.07
C SER A 166 -3.34 4.59 -8.73
N VAL A 167 -3.93 5.79 -8.85
CA VAL A 167 -5.37 6.02 -8.72
C VAL A 167 -6.13 5.24 -9.78
N TRP A 168 -5.71 5.34 -11.05
CA TRP A 168 -6.35 4.63 -12.16
C TRP A 168 -6.32 3.11 -11.96
N SER A 169 -5.17 2.56 -11.54
CA SER A 169 -5.02 1.12 -11.28
C SER A 169 -5.95 0.64 -10.16
N ALA A 170 -6.09 1.41 -9.08
CA ALA A 170 -6.98 1.10 -7.96
C ALA A 170 -8.47 1.11 -8.35
N VAL A 171 -8.86 2.00 -9.26
CA VAL A 171 -10.25 2.17 -9.73
C VAL A 171 -10.62 1.15 -10.80
N ASN A 172 -9.71 0.83 -11.72
CA ASN A 172 -9.99 0.00 -12.90
C ASN A 172 -9.51 -1.45 -12.76
N ARG A 173 -8.45 -1.69 -12.00
CA ARG A 173 -7.78 -3.00 -11.85
C ARG A 173 -7.54 -3.72 -13.18
N ARG A 174 -7.15 -2.93 -14.18
CA ARG A 174 -6.85 -3.43 -15.53
C ARG A 174 -5.36 -3.73 -15.64
N THR A 175 -5.01 -4.88 -16.20
CA THR A 175 -3.63 -5.26 -16.54
C THR A 175 -3.15 -4.56 -17.81
N SER A 176 -1.84 -4.52 -18.06
CA SER A 176 -1.27 -4.01 -19.32
C SER A 176 -1.74 -4.81 -20.55
N GLY A 177 -2.10 -6.07 -20.38
CA GLY A 177 -2.73 -6.89 -21.41
C GLY A 177 -4.23 -6.67 -21.60
N GLY A 178 -4.83 -5.71 -20.84
CA GLY A 178 -6.22 -5.29 -20.97
C GLY A 178 -7.22 -6.11 -20.15
N ARG A 179 -6.79 -7.12 -19.38
CA ARG A 179 -7.67 -7.92 -18.52
C ARG A 179 -8.03 -7.19 -17.25
N ILE A 180 -9.20 -7.45 -16.67
CA ILE A 180 -9.57 -7.00 -15.32
C ILE A 180 -9.15 -8.07 -14.32
N LEU A 181 -8.34 -7.69 -13.34
CA LEU A 181 -7.82 -8.60 -12.33
C LEU A 181 -8.42 -8.28 -10.95
N GLY A 182 -9.42 -9.05 -10.54
CA GLY A 182 -10.08 -8.89 -9.25
C GLY A 182 -10.95 -7.63 -9.14
N GLU A 183 -11.95 -7.53 -9.98
CA GLU A 183 -12.91 -6.41 -10.05
C GLU A 183 -13.54 -6.07 -8.68
N ASN A 184 -13.76 -7.09 -7.85
CA ASN A 184 -14.31 -6.94 -6.51
C ASN A 184 -13.37 -6.18 -5.53
N GLN A 185 -12.13 -5.91 -5.92
CA GLN A 185 -11.17 -5.12 -5.17
C GLN A 185 -11.00 -3.68 -5.70
N THR A 186 -11.83 -3.26 -6.67
CA THR A 186 -11.88 -1.85 -7.12
C THR A 186 -12.42 -0.95 -6.01
N ILE A 187 -11.95 0.30 -5.97
CA ILE A 187 -12.40 1.31 -5.01
C ILE A 187 -12.91 2.57 -5.74
N PRO A 188 -13.76 3.41 -5.09
CA PRO A 188 -14.18 4.69 -5.65
C PRO A 188 -13.02 5.63 -5.91
N VAL A 189 -13.15 6.50 -6.92
CA VAL A 189 -12.11 7.47 -7.31
C VAL A 189 -11.69 8.36 -6.14
N MET A 190 -12.65 8.87 -5.34
CA MET A 190 -12.32 9.71 -4.18
C MET A 190 -11.47 8.97 -3.15
N ASP A 191 -11.72 7.68 -2.90
CA ASP A 191 -10.93 6.90 -1.93
C ASP A 191 -9.55 6.55 -2.50
N ALA A 192 -9.46 6.34 -3.82
CA ALA A 192 -8.17 6.20 -4.50
C ALA A 192 -7.33 7.49 -4.41
N LEU A 193 -7.94 8.67 -4.58
CA LEU A 193 -7.26 9.96 -4.37
C LEU A 193 -6.83 10.15 -2.91
N ARG A 194 -7.67 9.81 -1.94
CA ARG A 194 -7.31 9.86 -0.51
C ARG A 194 -6.10 8.98 -0.20
N SER A 195 -5.98 7.81 -0.85
CA SER A 195 -4.87 6.88 -0.62
C SER A 195 -3.50 7.41 -1.06
N VAL A 196 -3.46 8.38 -1.96
CA VAL A 196 -2.22 9.06 -2.40
C VAL A 196 -2.07 10.47 -1.81
N THR A 197 -3.01 10.92 -0.97
CA THR A 197 -3.02 12.27 -0.35
C THR A 197 -3.24 12.19 1.16
N SER A 198 -4.47 12.38 1.64
CA SER A 198 -4.79 12.54 3.06
C SER A 198 -4.53 11.28 3.90
N TRP A 199 -4.77 10.09 3.37
CA TRP A 199 -4.46 8.86 4.10
C TRP A 199 -2.96 8.55 4.10
N ALA A 200 -2.24 8.91 3.04
CA ALA A 200 -0.78 8.83 3.00
C ALA A 200 -0.16 9.78 4.05
N ALA A 201 -0.65 11.02 4.15
CA ALA A 201 -0.23 11.96 5.19
C ALA A 201 -0.53 11.42 6.61
N TYR A 202 -1.70 10.80 6.81
CA TYR A 202 -2.07 10.15 8.08
C TYR A 202 -1.10 9.01 8.45
N GLN A 203 -0.71 8.18 7.48
CA GLN A 203 0.28 7.12 7.71
C GLN A 203 1.66 7.66 8.07
N ALA A 204 2.04 8.81 7.50
CA ALA A 204 3.28 9.51 7.83
C ALA A 204 3.22 10.30 9.15
N CYS A 205 2.09 10.32 9.85
CA CYS A 205 1.84 11.16 11.03
C CYS A 205 1.98 12.67 10.73
N GLU A 206 1.68 13.09 9.51
CA GLU A 206 1.80 14.47 9.01
C GLU A 206 0.47 15.07 8.56
N GLU A 207 -0.65 14.44 8.88
CA GLU A 207 -2.00 14.89 8.52
C GLU A 207 -2.37 16.28 9.06
N ARG A 208 -1.63 16.77 10.05
CA ARG A 208 -1.83 18.12 10.58
C ARG A 208 -1.23 19.21 9.70
N ILE A 209 -0.22 18.86 8.90
CA ILE A 209 0.54 19.84 8.10
C ILE A 209 0.36 19.67 6.60
N LYS A 210 -0.10 18.51 6.09
CA LYS A 210 -0.29 18.25 4.65
C LYS A 210 -1.38 17.21 4.37
N GLY A 211 -1.58 16.90 3.09
CA GLY A 211 -2.51 15.89 2.57
C GLY A 211 -3.91 16.40 2.26
N ARG A 212 -4.20 17.68 2.57
CA ARG A 212 -5.46 18.38 2.22
C ARG A 212 -5.20 19.86 2.05
N LEU A 213 -6.00 20.51 1.21
CA LEU A 213 -6.05 21.98 1.10
C LEU A 213 -6.98 22.52 2.18
N GLU A 214 -6.41 22.91 3.31
CA GLU A 214 -7.13 23.50 4.47
C GLU A 214 -6.28 24.62 5.07
N PRO A 215 -6.87 25.69 5.62
CA PRO A 215 -6.14 26.75 6.28
C PRO A 215 -5.19 26.19 7.37
N GLY A 216 -3.94 26.68 7.38
CA GLY A 216 -2.91 26.25 8.33
C GLY A 216 -2.09 25.04 7.90
N LYS A 217 -2.35 24.46 6.73
CA LYS A 217 -1.50 23.42 6.13
C LYS A 217 -0.58 23.98 5.05
N LEU A 218 0.42 23.16 4.68
CA LEU A 218 1.32 23.49 3.58
C LEU A 218 0.54 23.64 2.27
N ALA A 219 0.94 24.61 1.45
CA ALA A 219 0.41 24.84 0.11
C ALA A 219 1.04 23.85 -0.89
N ASP A 220 0.84 22.55 -0.63
CA ASP A 220 1.31 21.45 -1.50
C ASP A 220 0.11 20.93 -2.30
N PHE A 221 0.06 21.25 -3.60
CA PHE A 221 -1.05 20.80 -4.46
C PHE A 221 -0.65 20.70 -5.94
N VAL A 222 -1.49 20.03 -6.70
CA VAL A 222 -1.38 19.94 -8.16
C VAL A 222 -2.62 20.54 -8.82
N ILE A 223 -2.42 21.16 -9.98
CA ILE A 223 -3.50 21.60 -10.87
C ILE A 223 -3.60 20.61 -12.01
N LEU A 224 -4.78 20.03 -12.15
CA LEU A 224 -5.12 19.05 -13.18
C LEU A 224 -5.97 19.68 -14.27
N GLU A 225 -5.73 19.34 -15.56
CA GLU A 225 -6.52 19.85 -16.69
C GLU A 225 -7.97 19.31 -16.71
N ALA A 226 -8.24 18.22 -15.97
CA ALA A 226 -9.57 17.63 -15.87
C ALA A 226 -9.84 17.11 -14.46
N ASN A 227 -11.10 17.10 -14.06
CA ASN A 227 -11.51 16.60 -12.76
C ASN A 227 -11.59 15.07 -12.76
N PRO A 228 -10.73 14.35 -12.00
CA PRO A 228 -10.71 12.89 -11.97
C PRO A 228 -12.02 12.26 -11.45
N LEU A 229 -12.87 13.03 -10.77
CA LEU A 229 -14.17 12.56 -10.27
C LEU A 229 -15.26 12.56 -11.34
N THR A 230 -15.09 13.26 -12.45
CA THR A 230 -16.12 13.47 -13.47
C THR A 230 -15.76 12.92 -14.84
N VAL A 231 -14.46 12.69 -15.11
CA VAL A 231 -14.02 12.04 -16.36
C VAL A 231 -14.35 10.54 -16.34
N ALA A 232 -14.34 9.89 -17.50
CA ALA A 232 -14.40 8.45 -17.60
C ALA A 232 -13.23 7.85 -16.80
N LYS A 233 -13.49 6.86 -15.93
CA LYS A 233 -12.47 6.28 -15.04
C LYS A 233 -11.28 5.69 -15.79
N GLU A 234 -11.47 5.29 -17.04
CA GLU A 234 -10.46 4.74 -17.93
C GLU A 234 -9.41 5.78 -18.33
N THR A 235 -9.75 7.08 -18.32
CA THR A 235 -8.89 8.19 -18.76
C THR A 235 -8.18 8.91 -17.61
N ILE A 236 -8.40 8.52 -16.36
CA ILE A 236 -7.80 9.20 -15.18
C ILE A 236 -6.27 9.27 -15.29
N LYS A 237 -5.60 8.21 -15.76
CA LYS A 237 -4.14 8.18 -15.93
C LYS A 237 -3.61 9.12 -17.03
N ASP A 238 -4.48 9.59 -17.91
CA ASP A 238 -4.15 10.45 -19.05
C ASP A 238 -4.40 11.94 -18.75
N ILE A 239 -4.89 12.27 -17.56
CA ILE A 239 -5.11 13.65 -17.13
C ILE A 239 -3.75 14.34 -16.99
N ARG A 240 -3.59 15.46 -17.71
CA ARG A 240 -2.37 16.25 -17.62
C ARG A 240 -2.31 17.06 -16.34
N ILE A 241 -1.11 17.25 -15.84
CA ILE A 241 -0.80 18.16 -14.72
C ILE A 241 -0.34 19.48 -15.31
N SER A 242 -1.11 20.55 -15.10
CA SER A 242 -0.75 21.90 -15.54
C SER A 242 0.33 22.51 -14.65
N ALA A 243 0.23 22.34 -13.34
CA ALA A 243 1.23 22.80 -12.40
C ALA A 243 1.32 21.93 -11.14
N THR A 244 2.47 21.94 -10.50
CA THR A 244 2.70 21.38 -9.16
C THR A 244 3.28 22.48 -8.28
N ILE A 245 2.67 22.69 -7.12
CA ILE A 245 3.05 23.68 -6.13
C ILE A 245 3.50 22.94 -4.86
N VAL A 246 4.64 23.35 -4.30
CA VAL A 246 5.19 22.84 -3.05
C VAL A 246 5.62 24.01 -2.19
N GLY A 247 5.05 24.15 -1.00
CA GLY A 247 5.38 25.24 -0.08
C GLY A 247 5.17 26.63 -0.69
N ASP A 248 4.11 26.81 -1.49
CA ASP A 248 3.76 28.06 -2.19
C ASP A 248 4.66 28.41 -3.41
N GLU A 249 5.57 27.50 -3.81
CA GLU A 249 6.42 27.66 -4.99
C GLU A 249 5.96 26.73 -6.12
N VAL A 250 5.90 27.26 -7.37
CA VAL A 250 5.65 26.44 -8.57
C VAL A 250 6.90 25.65 -8.89
N VAL A 251 6.87 24.31 -8.69
CA VAL A 251 8.01 23.42 -8.96
C VAL A 251 7.89 22.70 -10.31
N TYR A 252 6.71 22.75 -10.94
CA TYR A 252 6.46 22.20 -12.27
C TYR A 252 5.32 22.95 -12.96
N GLY A 253 5.43 23.14 -14.29
CA GLY A 253 4.39 23.81 -15.09
C GLY A 253 4.32 25.31 -14.86
N SER A 254 3.15 25.90 -15.13
CA SER A 254 2.86 27.33 -14.90
C SER A 254 1.44 27.52 -14.38
N LEU A 255 1.17 28.75 -13.88
CA LEU A 255 -0.16 29.19 -13.44
C LEU A 255 -0.86 30.07 -14.48
N ASP A 256 -0.24 30.26 -15.64
CA ASP A 256 -0.75 31.07 -16.74
C ASP A 256 -1.74 30.31 -17.61
#